data_6500b59f3eef83eeff0c4b439d88c6a9
#
_entry.id   6500b59f3eef83eeff0c4b439d88c6a9
#
_cell.length_a   1.000
_cell.length_b   1.000
_cell.length_c   1.000
_cell.angle_alpha   90.00
_cell.angle_beta   90.00
_cell.angle_gamma   90.00
#
_symmetry.space_group_name_H-M   'P 1'
#
loop_
_entity.id
_entity.type
_entity.pdbx_description
1 polymer ?
#
loop_
_entity_poly.entity_id
_entity_poly.type
_entity_poly.pdbx_seq_one_letter_code
_entity_poly.pdbx_strand_id
1 'polypeptide(L)'
;QVDCSLAPASGGTCQPDVATLWHALRGENYELDVDIDKMMEAAAVFKDCMSDYFIPPEAKAVEPMIPWSPMPGGALTANTQMMRDNNLMDKYEECISAMSEVVKRGGFATSVTPVSQFYFQQAFNNVIFGPWEKFAEGYGKMVLGYFGKTPVEPDSEIIELASKKMNLQPTKENPVDLND
;
A
#
# COMPACT_ATOMS: atom_id res chain seq x y z
N GLN A 1 9.73 -5.31 -21.65
CA GLN A 1 9.64 -6.19 -20.48
C GLN A 1 8.50 -5.71 -19.60
N VAL A 2 7.68 -6.63 -19.12
CA VAL A 2 6.55 -6.37 -18.20
C VAL A 2 6.55 -7.40 -17.09
N ASP A 3 6.09 -7.02 -15.92
CA ASP A 3 5.88 -7.90 -14.79
C ASP A 3 4.41 -8.35 -14.78
N CYS A 4 4.21 -9.66 -14.68
CA CYS A 4 2.90 -10.28 -14.62
C CYS A 4 2.80 -11.19 -13.39
N SER A 5 1.58 -11.55 -13.06
CA SER A 5 1.25 -12.56 -12.05
C SER A 5 0.48 -13.72 -12.67
N LEU A 6 0.26 -14.77 -11.90
CA LEU A 6 -0.48 -15.95 -12.32
C LEU A 6 -1.71 -16.15 -11.42
N ALA A 7 -2.86 -16.45 -12.04
CA ALA A 7 -4.06 -16.77 -11.28
C ALA A 7 -3.83 -17.98 -10.34
N PRO A 8 -4.36 -17.97 -9.08
CA PRO A 8 -5.32 -17.02 -8.52
C PRO A 8 -4.72 -15.80 -7.84
N ALA A 9 -3.39 -15.60 -7.84
CA ALA A 9 -2.69 -14.50 -7.19
C ALA A 9 -2.42 -13.32 -8.14
N SER A 10 -3.25 -13.14 -9.18
CA SER A 10 -3.15 -12.08 -10.18
C SER A 10 -4.38 -11.17 -10.18
N GLY A 11 -4.25 -10.00 -10.82
CA GLY A 11 -5.32 -9.01 -10.90
C GLY A 11 -5.62 -8.33 -9.56
N GLY A 12 -6.70 -7.55 -9.51
CA GLY A 12 -7.04 -6.79 -8.32
C GLY A 12 -5.88 -5.87 -7.89
N THR A 13 -5.32 -6.13 -6.72
CA THR A 13 -4.19 -5.39 -6.14
C THR A 13 -2.81 -5.92 -6.54
N CYS A 14 -2.76 -6.99 -7.34
CA CYS A 14 -1.52 -7.57 -7.87
C CYS A 14 -1.27 -7.13 -9.32
N GLN A 15 -0.17 -7.63 -9.90
CA GLN A 15 0.10 -7.45 -11.32
C GLN A 15 -0.98 -8.11 -12.19
N PRO A 16 -1.09 -7.68 -13.46
CA PRO A 16 -1.98 -8.32 -14.41
C PRO A 16 -1.70 -9.82 -14.55
N ASP A 17 -2.75 -10.59 -14.76
CA ASP A 17 -2.60 -11.98 -15.13
C ASP A 17 -1.97 -12.11 -16.51
N VAL A 18 -1.00 -13.01 -16.65
CA VAL A 18 -0.26 -13.20 -17.89
C VAL A 18 -1.17 -13.60 -19.06
N ALA A 19 -2.18 -14.46 -18.83
CA ALA A 19 -3.11 -14.87 -19.88
C ALA A 19 -4.02 -13.71 -20.27
N THR A 20 -4.46 -12.90 -19.32
CA THR A 20 -5.25 -11.70 -19.57
C THR A 20 -4.46 -10.70 -20.43
N LEU A 21 -3.20 -10.46 -20.10
CA LEU A 21 -2.34 -9.57 -20.90
C LEU A 21 -2.09 -10.13 -22.30
N TRP A 22 -1.83 -11.44 -22.42
CA TRP A 22 -1.68 -12.12 -23.70
C TRP A 22 -2.92 -11.92 -24.58
N HIS A 23 -4.13 -12.08 -24.01
CA HIS A 23 -5.38 -11.82 -24.72
C HIS A 23 -5.54 -10.36 -25.12
N ALA A 24 -5.19 -9.42 -24.26
CA ALA A 24 -5.30 -7.98 -24.53
C ALA A 24 -4.37 -7.53 -25.67
N LEU A 25 -3.23 -8.18 -25.86
CA LEU A 25 -2.28 -7.84 -26.92
C LEU A 25 -2.58 -8.50 -28.26
N ARG A 26 -3.59 -9.37 -28.34
CA ARG A 26 -3.95 -10.03 -29.61
C ARG A 26 -4.39 -9.02 -30.65
N GLY A 27 -3.68 -9.00 -31.78
CA GLY A 27 -3.93 -8.07 -32.89
C GLY A 27 -3.24 -6.71 -32.74
N GLU A 28 -2.47 -6.52 -31.70
CA GLU A 28 -1.62 -5.35 -31.51
C GLU A 28 -0.22 -5.56 -32.10
N ASN A 29 0.61 -4.49 -32.08
CA ASN A 29 2.01 -4.56 -32.56
C ASN A 29 2.97 -5.14 -31.50
N TYR A 30 2.46 -5.65 -30.42
CA TYR A 30 3.20 -6.24 -29.32
C TYR A 30 2.70 -7.65 -29.05
N GLU A 31 3.60 -8.52 -28.66
CA GLU A 31 3.28 -9.88 -28.24
C GLU A 31 4.06 -10.25 -26.97
N LEU A 32 3.55 -11.20 -26.23
CA LEU A 32 4.28 -11.85 -25.17
C LEU A 32 4.92 -13.12 -25.71
N ASP A 33 6.24 -13.24 -25.56
CA ASP A 33 6.98 -14.46 -25.90
C ASP A 33 6.78 -15.51 -24.79
N VAL A 34 5.58 -16.09 -24.77
CA VAL A 34 5.16 -17.11 -23.81
C VAL A 34 4.39 -18.23 -24.49
N ASP A 35 4.62 -19.45 -24.05
CA ASP A 35 3.79 -20.61 -24.41
C ASP A 35 2.52 -20.56 -23.54
N ILE A 36 1.43 -20.08 -24.12
CA ILE A 36 0.18 -19.83 -23.39
C ILE A 36 -0.43 -21.13 -22.86
N ASP A 37 -0.30 -22.24 -23.56
CA ASP A 37 -0.85 -23.53 -23.12
C ASP A 37 -0.12 -24.02 -21.87
N LYS A 38 1.22 -23.95 -21.85
CA LYS A 38 1.99 -24.25 -20.63
C LYS A 38 1.73 -23.29 -19.48
N MET A 39 1.49 -22.02 -19.78
CA MET A 39 1.10 -21.07 -18.76
C MET A 39 -0.26 -21.41 -18.14
N MET A 40 -1.22 -21.88 -18.94
CA MET A 40 -2.53 -22.32 -18.45
C MET A 40 -2.42 -23.61 -17.62
N GLU A 41 -1.57 -24.56 -18.01
CA GLU A 41 -1.26 -25.76 -17.20
C GLU A 41 -0.64 -25.36 -15.86
N ALA A 42 0.33 -24.46 -15.85
CA ALA A 42 0.96 -23.94 -14.64
C ALA A 42 -0.05 -23.23 -13.73
N ALA A 43 -0.95 -22.42 -14.31
CA ALA A 43 -2.02 -21.75 -13.58
C ALA A 43 -2.99 -22.73 -12.91
N ALA A 44 -3.30 -23.85 -13.58
CA ALA A 44 -4.16 -24.88 -13.01
C ALA A 44 -3.51 -25.54 -11.78
N VAL A 45 -2.23 -25.92 -11.86
CA VAL A 45 -1.46 -26.45 -10.74
C VAL A 45 -1.37 -25.44 -9.59
N PHE A 46 -1.04 -24.20 -9.91
CA PHE A 46 -0.93 -23.14 -8.91
C PHE A 46 -2.27 -22.88 -8.21
N LYS A 47 -3.37 -22.88 -8.95
CA LYS A 47 -4.72 -22.73 -8.39
C LYS A 47 -5.07 -23.87 -7.42
N ASP A 48 -4.68 -25.10 -7.75
CA ASP A 48 -4.87 -26.25 -6.88
C ASP A 48 -4.05 -26.09 -5.58
N CYS A 49 -2.77 -25.75 -5.70
CA CYS A 49 -1.90 -25.47 -4.54
C CYS A 49 -2.41 -24.33 -3.64
N MET A 50 -3.07 -23.33 -4.24
CA MET A 50 -3.59 -22.17 -3.51
C MET A 50 -5.00 -22.40 -2.93
N SER A 51 -5.62 -23.55 -3.16
CA SER A 51 -6.99 -23.83 -2.70
C SER A 51 -7.15 -23.80 -1.19
N ASP A 52 -6.09 -24.14 -0.46
CA ASP A 52 -6.07 -24.18 1.01
C ASP A 52 -5.77 -22.81 1.66
N TYR A 53 -5.47 -21.79 0.84
CA TYR A 53 -5.13 -20.47 1.33
C TYR A 53 -6.28 -19.48 1.18
N PHE A 54 -6.58 -18.75 2.24
CA PHE A 54 -7.55 -17.67 2.19
C PHE A 54 -6.96 -16.46 1.47
N ILE A 55 -7.60 -16.05 0.37
CA ILE A 55 -7.30 -14.80 -0.32
C ILE A 55 -8.44 -13.82 -0.01
N PRO A 56 -8.17 -12.69 0.68
CA PRO A 56 -9.19 -11.71 1.00
C PRO A 56 -9.91 -11.18 -0.25
N PRO A 57 -11.24 -10.99 -0.22
CA PRO A 57 -11.99 -10.45 -1.36
C PRO A 57 -11.44 -9.10 -1.85
N GLU A 58 -10.97 -8.26 -0.94
CA GLU A 58 -10.41 -6.94 -1.23
C GLU A 58 -9.12 -7.02 -2.08
N ALA A 59 -8.34 -8.09 -1.92
CA ALA A 59 -7.15 -8.32 -2.74
C ALA A 59 -7.48 -8.62 -4.21
N LYS A 60 -8.69 -9.09 -4.50
CA LYS A 60 -9.18 -9.41 -5.85
C LYS A 60 -10.05 -8.32 -6.45
N ALA A 61 -10.48 -7.36 -5.67
CA ALA A 61 -11.29 -6.24 -6.13
C ALA A 61 -10.41 -5.20 -6.82
N VAL A 62 -10.93 -4.62 -7.91
CA VAL A 62 -10.35 -3.40 -8.50
C VAL A 62 -10.94 -2.21 -7.74
N GLU A 63 -10.10 -1.49 -7.00
CA GLU A 63 -10.50 -0.29 -6.27
C GLU A 63 -10.04 0.95 -7.06
N PRO A 64 -10.96 1.69 -7.69
CA PRO A 64 -10.59 2.83 -8.54
C PRO A 64 -9.99 4.00 -7.74
N MET A 65 -10.16 4.02 -6.42
CA MET A 65 -9.60 5.05 -5.54
C MET A 65 -8.14 4.81 -5.17
N ILE A 66 -7.56 3.63 -5.44
CA ILE A 66 -6.15 3.31 -5.16
C ILE A 66 -5.17 4.36 -5.71
N PRO A 67 -5.34 4.94 -6.92
CA PRO A 67 -4.43 6.00 -7.39
C PRO A 67 -4.43 7.26 -6.51
N TRP A 68 -5.52 7.53 -5.80
CA TRP A 68 -5.64 8.68 -4.90
C TRP A 68 -5.34 8.35 -3.43
N SER A 69 -5.41 7.08 -3.07
CA SER A 69 -5.00 6.57 -1.76
C SER A 69 -4.00 5.43 -1.96
N PRO A 70 -2.73 5.75 -2.26
CA PRO A 70 -1.75 4.79 -2.75
C PRO A 70 -1.42 3.74 -1.68
N MET A 71 -2.10 2.61 -1.76
CA MET A 71 -1.88 1.44 -0.91
C MET A 71 -1.51 0.25 -1.79
N PRO A 72 -0.23 -0.14 -1.86
CA PRO A 72 0.22 -1.32 -2.59
C PRO A 72 -0.51 -2.58 -2.13
N GLY A 73 -0.68 -3.54 -3.02
CA GLY A 73 -1.47 -4.74 -2.78
C GLY A 73 -1.14 -5.50 -1.52
N GLY A 74 0.15 -5.64 -1.18
CA GLY A 74 0.57 -6.28 0.07
C GLY A 74 0.14 -5.50 1.32
N ALA A 75 0.20 -4.18 1.29
CA ALA A 75 -0.29 -3.33 2.38
C ALA A 75 -1.81 -3.43 2.51
N LEU A 76 -2.54 -3.42 1.40
CA LEU A 76 -3.99 -3.59 1.41
C LEU A 76 -4.38 -4.93 2.06
N THR A 77 -3.75 -6.03 1.65
CA THR A 77 -4.03 -7.36 2.18
C THR A 77 -3.76 -7.44 3.69
N ALA A 78 -2.61 -6.96 4.14
CA ALA A 78 -2.23 -6.99 5.56
C ALA A 78 -3.15 -6.11 6.42
N ASN A 79 -3.49 -4.92 5.94
CA ASN A 79 -4.33 -3.98 6.69
C ASN A 79 -5.79 -4.42 6.75
N THR A 80 -6.35 -4.93 5.66
CA THR A 80 -7.72 -5.47 5.68
C THR A 80 -7.81 -6.73 6.55
N GLN A 81 -6.77 -7.57 6.57
CA GLN A 81 -6.72 -8.71 7.49
C GLN A 81 -6.73 -8.24 8.95
N MET A 82 -5.88 -7.27 9.31
CA MET A 82 -5.86 -6.67 10.66
C MET A 82 -7.23 -6.08 11.03
N MET A 83 -7.87 -5.35 10.13
CA MET A 83 -9.20 -4.77 10.39
C MET A 83 -10.27 -5.86 10.56
N ARG A 84 -10.21 -6.93 9.78
CA ARG A 84 -11.12 -8.07 9.88
C ARG A 84 -10.97 -8.79 11.22
N ASP A 85 -9.73 -9.07 11.64
CA ASP A 85 -9.43 -9.75 12.89
C ASP A 85 -9.90 -8.95 14.13
N ASN A 86 -10.02 -7.62 13.98
CA ASN A 86 -10.48 -6.71 15.02
C ASN A 86 -11.94 -6.24 14.83
N ASN A 87 -12.68 -6.80 13.87
CA ASN A 87 -14.07 -6.42 13.54
C ASN A 87 -14.22 -4.92 13.20
N LEU A 88 -13.27 -4.35 12.46
CA LEU A 88 -13.22 -2.93 12.08
C LEU A 88 -13.39 -2.69 10.57
N MET A 89 -13.86 -3.70 9.82
CA MET A 89 -14.05 -3.58 8.37
C MET A 89 -15.07 -2.52 7.96
N ASP A 90 -16.02 -2.19 8.83
CA ASP A 90 -16.96 -1.08 8.63
C ASP A 90 -16.27 0.29 8.55
N LYS A 91 -15.04 0.41 9.04
CA LYS A 91 -14.21 1.62 8.98
C LYS A 91 -13.26 1.69 7.78
N TYR A 92 -13.26 0.67 6.93
CA TYR A 92 -12.31 0.58 5.82
C TYR A 92 -12.41 1.76 4.85
N GLU A 93 -13.61 2.10 4.39
CA GLU A 93 -13.81 3.21 3.44
C GLU A 93 -13.43 4.57 4.05
N GLU A 94 -13.72 4.78 5.34
CA GLU A 94 -13.29 5.99 6.05
C GLU A 94 -11.75 6.08 6.11
N CYS A 95 -11.06 4.97 6.38
CA CYS A 95 -9.59 4.91 6.41
C CYS A 95 -8.99 5.21 5.03
N ILE A 96 -9.54 4.61 3.96
CA ILE A 96 -9.07 4.86 2.60
C ILE A 96 -9.28 6.34 2.22
N SER A 97 -10.42 6.92 2.55
CA SER A 97 -10.68 8.33 2.30
C SER A 97 -9.70 9.26 3.06
N ALA A 98 -9.39 8.91 4.31
CA ALA A 98 -8.45 9.66 5.13
C ALA A 98 -6.99 9.57 4.64
N MET A 99 -6.62 8.48 3.94
CA MET A 99 -5.25 8.30 3.43
C MET A 99 -4.81 9.41 2.48
N SER A 100 -5.71 9.95 1.67
CA SER A 100 -5.39 11.02 0.71
C SER A 100 -4.83 12.26 1.43
N GLU A 101 -5.46 12.68 2.53
CA GLU A 101 -4.98 13.79 3.36
C GLU A 101 -3.65 13.45 4.04
N VAL A 102 -3.54 12.25 4.62
CA VAL A 102 -2.33 11.78 5.32
C VAL A 102 -1.12 11.76 4.37
N VAL A 103 -1.28 11.24 3.16
CA VAL A 103 -0.24 11.23 2.14
C VAL A 103 0.18 12.65 1.74
N LYS A 104 -0.79 13.52 1.45
CA LYS A 104 -0.56 14.91 1.05
C LYS A 104 0.18 15.68 2.14
N ARG A 105 -0.31 15.63 3.38
CA ARG A 105 0.29 16.35 4.51
C ARG A 105 1.62 15.73 4.96
N GLY A 106 1.87 14.46 4.64
CA GLY A 106 3.13 13.75 4.88
C GLY A 106 4.23 13.97 3.85
N GLY A 107 3.98 14.79 2.81
CA GLY A 107 5.00 15.14 1.83
C GLY A 107 5.20 14.14 0.69
N PHE A 108 4.23 13.28 0.41
CA PHE A 108 4.21 12.34 -0.73
C PHE A 108 5.41 11.37 -0.77
N ALA A 109 5.89 10.89 0.36
CA ALA A 109 6.91 9.86 0.38
C ALA A 109 6.47 8.64 -0.43
N THR A 110 7.41 7.98 -1.10
CA THR A 110 7.11 6.84 -1.97
C THR A 110 6.38 5.74 -1.21
N SER A 111 5.17 5.42 -1.67
CA SER A 111 4.27 4.46 -1.03
C SER A 111 4.67 3.00 -1.30
N VAL A 112 5.84 2.61 -0.82
CA VAL A 112 6.33 1.23 -0.76
C VAL A 112 6.54 0.83 0.70
N THR A 113 6.73 -0.44 0.97
CA THR A 113 7.02 -0.91 2.34
C THR A 113 8.32 -0.27 2.87
N PRO A 114 8.33 0.32 4.07
CA PRO A 114 7.26 0.37 5.07
C PRO A 114 6.32 1.60 5.00
N VAL A 115 6.57 2.55 4.12
CA VAL A 115 5.88 3.86 4.07
C VAL A 115 4.36 3.71 3.87
N SER A 116 3.93 2.80 3.01
CA SER A 116 2.51 2.49 2.82
C SER A 116 1.81 2.08 4.12
N GLN A 117 2.51 1.36 4.99
CA GLN A 117 2.01 1.01 6.33
C GLN A 117 1.91 2.24 7.23
N PHE A 118 2.88 3.15 7.16
CA PHE A 118 2.84 4.39 7.94
C PHE A 118 1.62 5.24 7.59
N TYR A 119 1.33 5.38 6.31
CA TYR A 119 0.17 6.11 5.83
C TYR A 119 -1.14 5.48 6.29
N PHE A 120 -1.27 4.18 6.14
CA PHE A 120 -2.48 3.49 6.57
C PHE A 120 -2.66 3.58 8.10
N GLN A 121 -1.62 3.32 8.88
CA GLN A 121 -1.68 3.40 10.33
C GLN A 121 -2.06 4.80 10.83
N GLN A 122 -1.56 5.86 10.17
CA GLN A 122 -1.95 7.22 10.52
C GLN A 122 -3.40 7.50 10.13
N ALA A 123 -3.83 7.11 8.93
CA ALA A 123 -5.23 7.24 8.51
C ALA A 123 -6.17 6.49 9.45
N PHE A 124 -5.82 5.27 9.81
CA PHE A 124 -6.55 4.47 10.78
C PHE A 124 -6.62 5.16 12.15
N ASN A 125 -5.50 5.69 12.65
CA ASN A 125 -5.50 6.45 13.91
C ASN A 125 -6.41 7.68 13.83
N ASN A 126 -6.42 8.40 12.71
CA ASN A 126 -7.26 9.57 12.50
C ASN A 126 -8.75 9.21 12.53
N VAL A 127 -9.13 8.07 11.98
CA VAL A 127 -10.52 7.58 11.97
C VAL A 127 -10.96 7.10 13.35
N ILE A 128 -10.10 6.35 14.05
CA ILE A 128 -10.49 5.70 15.31
C ILE A 128 -10.40 6.66 16.51
N PHE A 129 -9.35 7.48 16.56
CA PHE A 129 -9.08 8.35 17.72
C PHE A 129 -9.42 9.82 17.50
N GLY A 130 -9.73 10.20 16.25
CA GLY A 130 -9.91 11.58 15.82
C GLY A 130 -8.70 12.14 15.06
N PRO A 131 -8.91 13.14 14.18
CA PRO A 131 -7.89 13.69 13.31
C PRO A 131 -6.66 14.17 14.10
N TRP A 132 -5.50 13.58 13.82
CA TRP A 132 -4.19 13.93 14.40
C TRP A 132 -4.08 13.82 15.93
N GLU A 133 -5.05 13.17 16.57
CA GLU A 133 -5.02 12.96 18.03
C GLU A 133 -3.92 11.96 18.44
N LYS A 134 -3.66 10.97 17.60
CA LYS A 134 -2.63 9.97 17.82
C LYS A 134 -1.75 9.80 16.58
N PHE A 135 -0.44 9.95 16.75
CA PHE A 135 0.53 9.68 15.68
C PHE A 135 0.93 8.21 15.65
N ALA A 136 0.92 7.62 14.46
CA ALA A 136 1.60 6.37 14.21
C ALA A 136 3.12 6.62 14.23
N GLU A 137 3.87 5.77 14.93
CA GLU A 137 5.30 5.99 15.16
C GLU A 137 6.08 6.19 13.85
N GLY A 138 5.87 5.30 12.85
CA GLY A 138 6.56 5.41 11.57
C GLY A 138 6.19 6.66 10.80
N TYR A 139 4.90 7.04 10.78
CA TYR A 139 4.47 8.28 10.13
C TYR A 139 5.07 9.52 10.78
N GLY A 140 5.01 9.60 12.11
CA GLY A 140 5.56 10.73 12.84
C GLY A 140 7.08 10.86 12.65
N LYS A 141 7.84 9.77 12.73
CA LYS A 141 9.28 9.78 12.43
C LYS A 141 9.55 10.20 10.98
N MET A 142 8.73 9.76 10.02
CA MET A 142 8.86 10.14 8.62
C MET A 142 8.70 11.65 8.42
N VAL A 143 7.63 12.26 8.93
CA VAL A 143 7.41 13.72 8.77
C VAL A 143 8.40 14.55 9.54
N LEU A 144 9.01 14.02 10.60
CA LEU A 144 10.08 14.64 11.35
C LEU A 144 11.48 14.49 10.71
N GLY A 145 11.59 13.75 9.60
CA GLY A 145 12.83 13.64 8.82
C GLY A 145 13.75 12.46 9.21
N TYR A 146 13.36 11.60 10.15
CA TYR A 146 14.18 10.47 10.62
C TYR A 146 14.47 9.41 9.55
N PHE A 147 13.68 9.38 8.47
CA PHE A 147 13.89 8.49 7.32
C PHE A 147 14.38 9.23 6.07
N GLY A 148 14.84 10.47 6.23
CA GLY A 148 15.33 11.31 5.15
C GLY A 148 14.24 12.22 4.56
N LYS A 149 14.54 12.77 3.38
CA LYS A 149 13.67 13.75 2.72
C LYS A 149 12.49 13.09 2.04
N THR A 150 11.32 13.71 2.17
CA THR A 150 10.15 13.45 1.34
C THR A 150 10.22 14.26 0.03
N PRO A 151 9.51 13.85 -1.05
CA PRO A 151 9.48 14.58 -2.32
C PRO A 151 9.01 16.05 -2.20
N VAL A 152 8.05 16.28 -1.30
CA VAL A 152 7.57 17.61 -0.93
C VAL A 152 7.75 17.77 0.57
N GLU A 153 8.06 18.97 1.04
CA GLU A 153 8.14 19.23 2.48
C GLU A 153 6.81 18.87 3.14
N PRO A 154 6.81 18.08 4.24
CA PRO A 154 5.58 17.82 4.98
C PRO A 154 4.95 19.12 5.51
N ASP A 155 3.65 19.09 5.71
CA ASP A 155 2.90 20.21 6.25
C ASP A 155 3.48 20.65 7.62
N SER A 156 3.75 21.95 7.77
CA SER A 156 4.38 22.51 8.98
C SER A 156 3.57 22.27 10.25
N GLU A 157 2.23 22.32 10.16
CA GLU A 157 1.36 22.00 11.29
C GLU A 157 1.52 20.55 11.71
N ILE A 158 1.66 19.63 10.75
CA ILE A 158 1.86 18.19 11.04
C ILE A 158 3.22 17.94 11.67
N ILE A 159 4.27 18.64 11.21
CA ILE A 159 5.60 18.57 11.83
C ILE A 159 5.54 19.02 13.29
N GLU A 160 4.89 20.15 13.58
CA GLU A 160 4.75 20.67 14.95
C GLU A 160 3.94 19.72 15.84
N LEU A 161 2.80 19.21 15.35
CA LEU A 161 1.98 18.27 16.09
C LEU A 161 2.72 16.95 16.36
N ALA A 162 3.40 16.39 15.36
CA ALA A 162 4.20 15.18 15.51
C ALA A 162 5.32 15.38 16.55
N SER A 163 6.05 16.48 16.43
CA SER A 163 7.13 16.83 17.38
C SER A 163 6.61 16.89 18.81
N LYS A 164 5.51 17.61 19.03
CA LYS A 164 4.90 17.76 20.35
C LYS A 164 4.37 16.43 20.92
N LYS A 165 3.61 15.67 20.11
CA LYS A 165 2.94 14.45 20.60
C LYS A 165 3.88 13.27 20.77
N MET A 166 4.97 13.21 19.99
CA MET A 166 5.98 12.15 20.09
C MET A 166 7.16 12.54 20.99
N ASN A 167 7.27 13.81 21.38
CA ASN A 167 8.41 14.35 22.11
C ASN A 167 9.75 14.14 21.36
N LEU A 168 9.73 14.33 20.04
CA LEU A 168 10.87 14.20 19.14
C LEU A 168 11.10 15.52 18.40
N GLN A 169 12.35 15.90 18.16
CA GLN A 169 12.66 17.08 17.38
C GLN A 169 12.78 16.74 15.89
N PRO A 170 12.34 17.64 14.98
CA PRO A 170 12.61 17.49 13.56
C PRO A 170 14.10 17.44 13.29
N THR A 171 14.53 16.60 12.34
CA THR A 171 15.93 16.47 11.96
C THR A 171 16.10 16.53 10.45
N LYS A 172 17.30 16.98 10.01
CA LYS A 172 17.78 16.94 8.63
C LYS A 172 19.05 16.10 8.50
N GLU A 173 19.43 15.42 9.56
CA GLU A 173 20.57 14.51 9.58
C GLU A 173 20.36 13.32 8.63
N ASN A 174 21.46 12.74 8.18
CA ASN A 174 21.38 11.57 7.34
C ASN A 174 20.84 10.39 8.17
N PRO A 175 19.79 9.68 7.71
CA PRO A 175 19.24 8.54 8.43
C PRO A 175 20.25 7.43 8.79
N VAL A 176 21.32 7.31 8.02
CA VAL A 176 22.40 6.36 8.32
C VAL A 176 23.11 6.74 9.62
N ASP A 177 23.32 8.02 9.87
CA ASP A 177 24.03 8.53 11.05
C ASP A 177 23.15 8.55 12.31
N LEU A 178 21.82 8.40 12.13
CA LEU A 178 20.85 8.35 13.23
C LEU A 178 20.65 6.96 13.81
N ASN A 179 21.17 5.91 13.15
CA ASN A 179 20.92 4.50 13.49
C ASN A 179 22.20 3.76 13.89
N ASP A 180 23.31 4.46 14.18
CA ASP A 180 24.56 3.90 14.72
C ASP A 180 24.49 3.66 16.24
#